data_08f3d9793997f540c5eda3544107eeb2
#
_entry.id   08f3d9793997f540c5eda3544107eeb2
#
_cell.length_a   1.000
_cell.length_b   1.000
_cell.length_c   1.000
_cell.angle_alpha   90.00
_cell.angle_beta   90.00
_cell.angle_gamma   90.00
#
_symmetry.space_group_name_H-M   'P 1'
#
loop_
_entity.id
_entity.type
_entity.pdbx_description
1 polymer ?
#
loop_
_entity_poly.entity_id
_entity_poly.type
_entity_poly.pdbx_seq_one_letter_code
_entity_poly.pdbx_strand_id
1 'polypeptide(L)'
;MKQTEHTAIVLRYANYRDNDRMLTLFSPTKGRIEALARGCRKPRSPILNASELFALGDFELYERGNHLTVISANLMETFYPLRADFDRLAVGTYLLGVVENVIQPGVPAQETFMLLLHTLSRLTFSNQPWRPLLTGFLLHLSQSEGFVPRLHHCVHCQRRIADGESTWFDLTEGGPVSYTH
;
A
#
# COMPACT_ATOMS: atom_id res chain seq x y z
N MET A 1 14.48 20.50 17.69
CA MET A 1 14.98 19.22 17.18
C MET A 1 14.15 18.15 17.86
N LYS A 2 13.43 17.37 17.08
CA LYS A 2 12.51 16.37 17.63
C LYS A 2 12.84 15.01 17.04
N GLN A 3 12.91 14.00 17.89
CA GLN A 3 13.07 12.60 17.54
C GLN A 3 11.74 11.91 17.78
N THR A 4 11.29 11.13 16.81
CA THR A 4 10.00 10.43 16.85
C THR A 4 10.16 9.03 16.30
N GLU A 5 9.42 8.08 16.85
CA GLU A 5 9.36 6.70 16.41
C GLU A 5 8.00 6.40 15.76
N HIS A 6 8.03 5.72 14.62
CA HIS A 6 6.85 5.38 13.87
C HIS A 6 6.93 3.95 13.33
N THR A 7 5.94 3.14 13.64
CA THR A 7 5.70 1.91 12.89
C THR A 7 5.29 2.30 11.48
N ALA A 8 5.99 1.76 10.47
CA ALA A 8 5.72 2.09 9.08
C ALA A 8 6.18 1.00 8.12
N ILE A 9 5.61 0.99 6.92
CA ILE A 9 6.05 0.17 5.79
C ILE A 9 6.61 1.05 4.68
N VAL A 10 7.67 0.61 4.01
CA VAL A 10 8.25 1.29 2.85
C VAL A 10 7.37 1.02 1.62
N LEU A 11 6.70 2.07 1.11
CA LEU A 11 5.89 2.00 -0.11
C LEU A 11 6.72 2.19 -1.37
N ARG A 12 7.69 3.10 -1.31
CA ARG A 12 8.56 3.45 -2.42
C ARG A 12 9.90 3.98 -1.92
N TYR A 13 10.93 3.85 -2.74
CA TYR A 13 12.17 4.58 -2.56
C TYR A 13 12.67 5.18 -3.88
N ALA A 14 13.41 6.27 -3.77
CA ALA A 14 14.20 6.83 -4.85
C ALA A 14 15.66 6.94 -4.43
N ASN A 15 16.59 6.52 -5.29
CA ASN A 15 18.01 6.72 -5.02
C ASN A 15 18.34 8.20 -4.98
N TYR A 16 19.04 8.62 -3.95
CA TYR A 16 19.46 9.98 -3.71
C TYR A 16 20.95 10.01 -3.41
N ARG A 17 21.74 10.72 -4.22
CA ARG A 17 23.19 10.67 -4.16
C ARG A 17 23.74 9.23 -4.29
N ASP A 18 25.02 9.03 -3.94
CA ASP A 18 25.70 7.75 -4.15
C ASP A 18 25.21 6.63 -3.22
N ASN A 19 24.92 6.96 -1.97
CA ASN A 19 24.62 5.96 -0.92
C ASN A 19 23.32 6.20 -0.16
N ASP A 20 22.53 7.19 -0.56
CA ASP A 20 21.31 7.58 0.14
C ASP A 20 20.08 7.16 -0.63
N ARG A 21 18.93 7.07 0.05
CA ARG A 21 17.60 6.93 -0.54
C ARG A 21 16.63 7.91 0.11
N MET A 22 15.72 8.44 -0.70
CA MET A 22 14.51 9.04 -0.19
C MET A 22 13.45 7.94 -0.08
N LEU A 23 12.92 7.71 1.12
CA LEU A 23 11.90 6.70 1.39
C LEU A 23 10.53 7.36 1.49
N THR A 24 9.54 6.77 0.84
CA THR A 24 8.13 7.02 1.09
C THR A 24 7.62 5.94 2.03
N LEU A 25 7.37 6.32 3.28
CA LEU A 25 6.89 5.45 4.35
C LEU A 25 5.38 5.66 4.54
N PHE A 26 4.66 4.59 4.87
CA PHE A 26 3.28 4.66 5.33
C PHE A 26 3.20 4.28 6.80
N SER A 27 2.74 5.21 7.63
CA SER A 27 2.48 4.99 9.05
C SER A 27 0.97 5.06 9.32
N PRO A 28 0.41 4.18 10.17
CA PRO A 28 -1.00 4.20 10.51
C PRO A 28 -1.45 5.49 11.19
N THR A 29 -0.56 6.17 11.90
CA THR A 29 -0.86 7.37 12.69
C THR A 29 -0.52 8.68 11.99
N LYS A 30 0.37 8.64 10.97
CA LYS A 30 0.86 9.84 10.25
C LYS A 30 0.61 9.79 8.75
N GLY A 31 -0.01 8.70 8.24
CA GLY A 31 -0.19 8.52 6.80
C GLY A 31 1.16 8.47 6.09
N ARG A 32 1.31 9.24 5.02
CA ARG A 32 2.53 9.28 4.21
C ARG A 32 3.62 10.13 4.89
N ILE A 33 4.83 9.57 4.95
CA ILE A 33 6.03 10.22 5.50
C ILE A 33 7.14 10.12 4.46
N GLU A 34 7.76 11.25 4.10
CA GLU A 34 8.97 11.28 3.28
C GLU A 34 10.19 11.43 4.18
N ALA A 35 11.14 10.50 4.13
CA ALA A 35 12.31 10.49 4.99
C ALA A 35 13.59 10.12 4.24
N LEU A 36 14.67 10.83 4.51
CA LEU A 36 15.99 10.55 3.94
C LEU A 36 16.70 9.45 4.72
N ALA A 37 17.00 8.32 4.09
CA ALA A 37 17.80 7.24 4.63
C ALA A 37 19.28 7.40 4.19
N ARG A 38 20.07 8.07 5.03
CA ARG A 38 21.47 8.37 4.70
C ARG A 38 22.35 7.13 4.82
N GLY A 39 23.20 6.93 3.81
CA GLY A 39 24.15 5.81 3.78
C GLY A 39 23.50 4.42 3.76
N CYS A 40 22.20 4.33 3.50
CA CYS A 40 21.46 3.06 3.53
C CYS A 40 21.96 2.04 2.50
N ARG A 41 22.54 2.50 1.37
CA ARG A 41 23.08 1.65 0.30
C ARG A 41 24.51 1.17 0.54
N LYS A 42 25.18 1.59 1.61
CA LYS A 42 26.51 1.07 1.97
C LYS A 42 26.39 -0.41 2.37
N PRO A 43 27.34 -1.29 1.98
CA PRO A 43 27.24 -2.74 2.18
C PRO A 43 27.07 -3.18 3.65
N ARG A 44 27.49 -2.36 4.62
CA ARG A 44 27.36 -2.65 6.06
C ARG A 44 26.41 -1.69 6.76
N SER A 45 25.48 -1.09 6.01
CA SER A 45 24.50 -0.17 6.62
C SER A 45 23.53 -0.94 7.50
N PRO A 46 23.29 -0.52 8.75
CA PRO A 46 22.30 -1.15 9.62
C PRO A 46 20.87 -1.00 9.12
N ILE A 47 20.61 0.01 8.27
CA ILE A 47 19.28 0.28 7.69
C ILE A 47 19.17 -0.16 6.21
N LEU A 48 20.12 -0.97 5.71
CA LEU A 48 20.10 -1.43 4.31
C LEU A 48 18.78 -2.13 3.98
N ASN A 49 18.44 -3.18 4.73
CA ASN A 49 17.24 -3.99 4.50
C ASN A 49 15.95 -3.22 4.84
N ALA A 50 15.99 -2.34 5.81
CA ALA A 50 14.85 -1.49 6.18
C ALA A 50 14.57 -0.38 5.14
N SER A 51 15.47 -0.13 4.20
CA SER A 51 15.30 0.82 3.11
C SER A 51 14.82 0.19 1.79
N GLU A 52 14.44 -1.09 1.82
CA GLU A 52 13.90 -1.81 0.66
C GLU A 52 12.36 -1.76 0.63
N LEU A 53 11.78 -1.98 -0.57
CA LEU A 53 10.32 -2.10 -0.71
C LEU A 53 9.77 -3.19 0.20
N PHE A 54 8.57 -2.98 0.72
CA PHE A 54 7.84 -3.86 1.64
C PHE A 54 8.45 -3.93 3.06
N ALA A 55 9.58 -3.29 3.35
CA ALA A 55 10.15 -3.32 4.69
C ALA A 55 9.18 -2.68 5.69
N LEU A 56 8.69 -3.50 6.63
CA LEU A 56 7.86 -3.11 7.75
C LEU A 56 8.71 -3.09 9.02
N GLY A 57 8.63 -2.02 9.79
CA GLY A 57 9.38 -1.90 11.03
C GLY A 57 9.09 -0.61 11.78
N ASP A 58 9.78 -0.44 12.91
CA ASP A 58 9.76 0.80 13.68
C ASP A 58 10.92 1.67 13.22
N PHE A 59 10.58 2.83 12.65
CA PHE A 59 11.54 3.80 12.13
C PHE A 59 11.69 4.94 13.13
N GLU A 60 12.91 5.16 13.55
CA GLU A 60 13.29 6.32 14.35
C GLU A 60 13.69 7.47 13.42
N LEU A 61 12.94 8.56 13.48
CA LEU A 61 13.07 9.71 12.59
C LEU A 61 13.56 10.93 13.36
N TYR A 62 14.53 11.63 12.78
CA TYR A 62 15.01 12.91 13.25
C TYR A 62 14.49 14.04 12.38
N GLU A 63 13.83 15.01 13.02
CA GLU A 63 13.25 16.17 12.34
C GLU A 63 14.17 17.40 12.45
N ARG A 64 14.48 17.97 11.29
CA ARG A 64 15.22 19.25 11.18
C ARG A 64 14.52 20.15 10.16
N GLY A 65 13.81 21.17 10.64
CA GLY A 65 12.92 21.97 9.79
C GLY A 65 11.85 21.08 9.19
N ASN A 66 11.70 21.09 7.88
CA ASN A 66 10.71 20.27 7.15
C ASN A 66 11.29 18.94 6.63
N HIS A 67 12.50 18.56 7.07
CA HIS A 67 13.18 17.36 6.60
C HIS A 67 13.24 16.29 7.69
N LEU A 68 12.81 15.08 7.33
CA LEU A 68 12.92 13.88 8.17
C LEU A 68 14.11 13.04 7.68
N THR A 69 14.89 12.52 8.64
CA THR A 69 16.01 11.62 8.35
C THR A 69 15.85 10.36 9.21
N VAL A 70 15.98 9.19 8.60
CA VAL A 70 16.00 7.91 9.32
C VAL A 70 17.30 7.82 10.11
N ILE A 71 17.20 7.66 11.42
CA ILE A 71 18.34 7.43 12.33
C ILE A 71 18.59 5.93 12.44
N SER A 72 17.55 5.19 12.77
CA SER A 72 17.56 3.75 12.95
C SER A 72 16.25 3.15 12.50
N ALA A 73 16.23 1.83 12.28
CA ALA A 73 15.03 1.09 12.00
C ALA A 73 15.12 -0.31 12.62
N ASN A 74 14.10 -0.69 13.37
CA ASN A 74 13.92 -2.04 13.88
C ASN A 74 13.00 -2.81 12.92
N LEU A 75 13.59 -3.66 12.06
CA LEU A 75 12.88 -4.37 11.02
C LEU A 75 12.05 -5.52 11.61
N MET A 76 10.75 -5.55 11.30
CA MET A 76 9.81 -6.59 11.73
C MET A 76 9.55 -7.62 10.63
N GLU A 77 9.31 -7.16 9.39
CA GLU A 77 8.96 -8.04 8.26
C GLU A 77 9.44 -7.41 6.94
N THR A 78 9.80 -8.22 5.97
CA THR A 78 10.26 -7.78 4.64
C THR A 78 9.40 -8.31 3.49
N PHE A 79 8.48 -9.21 3.80
CA PHE A 79 7.68 -9.94 2.80
C PHE A 79 8.56 -10.54 1.70
N TYR A 80 9.75 -11.01 2.09
CA TYR A 80 10.78 -11.48 1.15
C TYR A 80 10.29 -12.57 0.19
N PRO A 81 9.46 -13.55 0.62
CA PRO A 81 8.98 -14.61 -0.27
C PRO A 81 8.20 -14.12 -1.50
N LEU A 82 7.63 -12.89 -1.48
CA LEU A 82 7.00 -12.30 -2.68
C LEU A 82 7.94 -12.25 -3.89
N ARG A 83 9.25 -12.14 -3.64
CA ARG A 83 10.27 -12.04 -4.71
C ARG A 83 10.49 -13.35 -5.47
N ALA A 84 10.00 -14.47 -4.96
CA ALA A 84 10.09 -15.77 -5.60
C ALA A 84 8.99 -16.01 -6.66
N ASP A 85 7.92 -15.20 -6.66
CA ASP A 85 6.79 -15.31 -7.58
C ASP A 85 6.54 -13.94 -8.25
N PHE A 86 6.73 -13.90 -9.57
CA PHE A 86 6.63 -12.66 -10.33
C PHE A 86 5.25 -12.01 -10.24
N ASP A 87 4.18 -12.81 -10.36
CA ASP A 87 2.80 -12.29 -10.31
C ASP A 87 2.49 -11.71 -8.93
N ARG A 88 2.87 -12.41 -7.86
CA ARG A 88 2.68 -11.95 -6.48
C ARG A 88 3.49 -10.70 -6.19
N LEU A 89 4.74 -10.64 -6.65
CA LEU A 89 5.58 -9.44 -6.53
C LEU A 89 4.96 -8.25 -7.27
N ALA A 90 4.48 -8.46 -8.50
CA ALA A 90 3.84 -7.42 -9.29
C ALA A 90 2.57 -6.89 -8.61
N VAL A 91 1.73 -7.79 -8.10
CA VAL A 91 0.52 -7.43 -7.34
C VAL A 91 0.89 -6.69 -6.07
N GLY A 92 1.84 -7.18 -5.28
CA GLY A 92 2.30 -6.50 -4.06
C GLY A 92 2.80 -5.08 -4.36
N THR A 93 3.62 -4.91 -5.38
CA THR A 93 4.13 -3.61 -5.81
C THR A 93 3.00 -2.68 -6.26
N TYR A 94 2.00 -3.21 -6.99
CA TYR A 94 0.81 -2.47 -7.38
C TYR A 94 0.01 -1.99 -6.16
N LEU A 95 -0.17 -2.84 -5.14
CA LEU A 95 -0.85 -2.47 -3.89
C LEU A 95 -0.15 -1.30 -3.19
N LEU A 96 1.21 -1.33 -3.11
CA LEU A 96 1.98 -0.22 -2.54
C LEU A 96 1.71 1.08 -3.30
N GLY A 97 1.72 1.05 -4.63
CA GLY A 97 1.46 2.21 -5.48
C GLY A 97 0.05 2.76 -5.34
N VAL A 98 -0.96 1.89 -5.24
CA VAL A 98 -2.36 2.31 -5.00
C VAL A 98 -2.48 3.02 -3.66
N VAL A 99 -1.91 2.44 -2.59
CA VAL A 99 -1.93 3.05 -1.25
C VAL A 99 -1.19 4.38 -1.24
N GLU A 100 -0.01 4.48 -1.88
CA GLU A 100 0.75 5.75 -1.97
C GLU A 100 -0.09 6.90 -2.53
N ASN A 101 -0.98 6.61 -3.51
CA ASN A 101 -1.83 7.62 -4.14
C ASN A 101 -3.06 8.03 -3.28
N VAL A 102 -3.49 7.18 -2.36
CA VAL A 102 -4.68 7.41 -1.53
C VAL A 102 -4.31 8.11 -0.23
N ILE A 103 -3.23 7.69 0.43
CA ILE A 103 -2.83 8.24 1.72
C ILE A 103 -2.28 9.66 1.63
N GLN A 104 -2.59 10.46 2.64
CA GLN A 104 -2.14 11.84 2.75
C GLN A 104 -1.13 12.03 3.89
N PRO A 105 -0.19 12.99 3.76
CA PRO A 105 0.71 13.34 4.84
C PRO A 105 -0.04 13.89 6.06
N GLY A 106 0.30 13.41 7.26
CA GLY A 106 -0.27 13.88 8.52
C GLY A 106 -1.68 13.38 8.84
N VAL A 107 -2.32 12.64 7.93
CA VAL A 107 -3.66 12.08 8.12
C VAL A 107 -3.57 10.62 8.57
N PRO A 108 -4.08 10.26 9.77
CA PRO A 108 -4.14 8.88 10.21
C PRO A 108 -4.94 8.00 9.24
N ALA A 109 -4.43 6.79 8.94
CA ALA A 109 -5.07 5.85 8.02
C ALA A 109 -4.88 4.40 8.51
N GLN A 110 -5.34 4.14 9.75
CA GLN A 110 -5.17 2.85 10.43
C GLN A 110 -5.82 1.70 9.68
N GLU A 111 -7.04 1.89 9.16
CA GLU A 111 -7.78 0.84 8.45
C GLU A 111 -7.06 0.46 7.15
N THR A 112 -6.64 1.45 6.36
CA THR A 112 -5.88 1.24 5.13
C THR A 112 -4.54 0.55 5.40
N PHE A 113 -3.87 0.91 6.51
CA PHE A 113 -2.62 0.27 6.92
C PHE A 113 -2.83 -1.21 7.24
N MET A 114 -3.82 -1.54 8.05
CA MET A 114 -4.14 -2.92 8.40
C MET A 114 -4.61 -3.74 7.19
N LEU A 115 -5.41 -3.14 6.31
CA LEU A 115 -5.84 -3.78 5.06
C LEU A 115 -4.63 -4.13 4.17
N LEU A 116 -3.68 -3.21 4.02
CA LEU A 116 -2.45 -3.44 3.27
C LEU A 116 -1.63 -4.58 3.87
N LEU A 117 -1.34 -4.52 5.18
CA LEU A 117 -0.53 -5.55 5.85
C LEU A 117 -1.19 -6.94 5.78
N HIS A 118 -2.50 -7.01 6.02
CA HIS A 118 -3.24 -8.26 5.93
C HIS A 118 -3.16 -8.85 4.51
N THR A 119 -3.37 -8.02 3.49
CA THR A 119 -3.32 -8.47 2.10
C THR A 119 -1.92 -8.91 1.70
N LEU A 120 -0.87 -8.15 2.07
CA LEU A 120 0.52 -8.53 1.83
C LEU A 120 0.88 -9.85 2.55
N SER A 121 0.44 -10.02 3.79
CA SER A 121 0.65 -11.26 4.55
C SER A 121 0.02 -12.46 3.85
N ARG A 122 -1.25 -12.34 3.42
CA ARG A 122 -1.92 -13.42 2.67
C ARG A 122 -1.26 -13.69 1.32
N LEU A 123 -0.87 -12.62 0.61
CA LEU A 123 -0.18 -12.73 -0.66
C LEU A 123 1.18 -13.43 -0.52
N THR A 124 1.87 -13.23 0.61
CA THR A 124 3.20 -13.78 0.87
C THR A 124 3.15 -15.20 1.39
N PHE A 125 2.30 -15.46 2.40
CA PHE A 125 2.38 -16.67 3.24
C PHE A 125 1.24 -17.64 3.02
N SER A 126 0.23 -17.34 2.17
CA SER A 126 -0.84 -18.26 1.85
C SER A 126 -0.76 -18.76 0.40
N ASN A 127 -1.36 -19.94 0.16
CA ASN A 127 -1.48 -20.49 -1.19
C ASN A 127 -2.72 -19.96 -1.95
N GLN A 128 -3.37 -18.91 -1.45
CA GLN A 128 -4.55 -18.36 -2.09
C GLN A 128 -4.21 -17.72 -3.44
N PRO A 129 -5.11 -17.82 -4.43
CA PRO A 129 -4.94 -17.13 -5.69
C PRO A 129 -4.84 -15.60 -5.46
N TRP A 130 -3.93 -14.93 -6.15
CA TRP A 130 -3.71 -13.51 -5.97
C TRP A 130 -4.86 -12.62 -6.50
N ARG A 131 -5.61 -13.09 -7.54
CA ARG A 131 -6.71 -12.31 -8.14
C ARG A 131 -7.82 -11.95 -7.13
N PRO A 132 -8.40 -12.90 -6.38
CA PRO A 132 -9.38 -12.56 -5.33
C PRO A 132 -8.81 -11.65 -4.24
N LEU A 133 -7.53 -11.82 -3.86
CA LEU A 133 -6.88 -10.96 -2.87
C LEU A 133 -6.78 -9.51 -3.36
N LEU A 134 -6.37 -9.32 -4.61
CA LEU A 134 -6.30 -8.00 -5.24
C LEU A 134 -7.68 -7.37 -5.35
N THR A 135 -8.67 -8.11 -5.87
CA THR A 135 -10.05 -7.59 -6.02
C THR A 135 -10.65 -7.21 -4.68
N GLY A 136 -10.51 -8.08 -3.67
CA GLY A 136 -10.98 -7.80 -2.31
C GLY A 136 -10.33 -6.57 -1.70
N PHE A 137 -9.01 -6.41 -1.87
CA PHE A 137 -8.29 -5.21 -1.43
C PHE A 137 -8.85 -3.93 -2.06
N LEU A 138 -9.00 -3.91 -3.39
CA LEU A 138 -9.47 -2.73 -4.12
C LEU A 138 -10.91 -2.37 -3.74
N LEU A 139 -11.79 -3.35 -3.55
CA LEU A 139 -13.17 -3.12 -3.11
C LEU A 139 -13.23 -2.55 -1.69
N HIS A 140 -12.46 -3.12 -0.75
CA HIS A 140 -12.40 -2.60 0.62
C HIS A 140 -11.81 -1.19 0.68
N LEU A 141 -10.72 -0.95 -0.07
CA LEU A 141 -10.12 0.38 -0.15
C LEU A 141 -11.10 1.41 -0.74
N SER A 142 -11.78 1.06 -1.85
CA SER A 142 -12.80 1.94 -2.44
C SER A 142 -13.91 2.26 -1.44
N GLN A 143 -14.34 1.27 -0.67
CA GLN A 143 -15.38 1.46 0.36
C GLN A 143 -14.90 2.40 1.48
N SER A 144 -13.68 2.24 1.97
CA SER A 144 -13.12 3.12 3.02
C SER A 144 -12.93 4.56 2.54
N GLU A 145 -12.67 4.76 1.24
CA GLU A 145 -12.58 6.09 0.61
C GLU A 145 -13.94 6.68 0.19
N GLY A 146 -15.05 5.99 0.49
CA GLY A 146 -16.40 6.45 0.17
C GLY A 146 -16.87 6.14 -1.26
N PHE A 147 -16.09 5.39 -2.04
CA PHE A 147 -16.44 4.95 -3.39
C PHE A 147 -16.96 3.52 -3.38
N VAL A 148 -18.24 3.33 -3.07
CA VAL A 148 -18.85 1.99 -3.06
C VAL A 148 -19.42 1.69 -4.45
N PRO A 149 -18.80 0.79 -5.24
CA PRO A 149 -19.37 0.41 -6.53
C PRO A 149 -20.70 -0.33 -6.31
N ARG A 150 -21.69 -0.02 -7.12
CA ARG A 150 -22.94 -0.79 -7.16
C ARG A 150 -22.66 -2.09 -7.91
N LEU A 151 -22.86 -3.25 -7.28
CA LEU A 151 -22.53 -4.54 -7.91
C LEU A 151 -23.75 -5.41 -8.21
N HIS A 152 -24.92 -5.08 -7.65
CA HIS A 152 -26.07 -5.96 -7.68
C HIS A 152 -27.28 -5.41 -8.45
N HIS A 153 -27.25 -4.14 -8.85
CA HIS A 153 -28.36 -3.51 -9.56
C HIS A 153 -27.87 -2.67 -10.74
N CYS A 154 -28.60 -2.73 -11.85
CA CYS A 154 -28.33 -1.89 -13.00
C CYS A 154 -28.40 -0.42 -12.61
N VAL A 155 -27.40 0.39 -12.99
CA VAL A 155 -27.34 1.82 -12.65
C VAL A 155 -28.44 2.64 -13.31
N HIS A 156 -29.00 2.19 -14.44
CA HIS A 156 -30.05 2.91 -15.16
C HIS A 156 -31.46 2.49 -14.73
N CYS A 157 -31.79 1.20 -14.74
CA CYS A 157 -33.17 0.74 -14.49
C CYS A 157 -33.37 0.14 -13.08
N GLN A 158 -32.34 0.09 -12.25
CA GLN A 158 -32.37 -0.46 -10.90
C GLN A 158 -32.75 -1.95 -10.80
N ARG A 159 -32.87 -2.65 -11.95
CA ARG A 159 -33.13 -4.09 -11.97
C ARG A 159 -31.97 -4.82 -11.29
N ARG A 160 -32.30 -5.78 -10.46
CA ARG A 160 -31.29 -6.68 -9.86
C ARG A 160 -30.63 -7.50 -10.98
N ILE A 161 -29.31 -7.56 -10.97
CA ILE A 161 -28.50 -8.41 -11.81
C ILE A 161 -28.44 -9.79 -11.18
N ALA A 162 -28.74 -10.83 -11.95
CA ALA A 162 -28.67 -12.20 -11.45
C ALA A 162 -27.22 -12.69 -11.42
N ASP A 163 -26.94 -13.63 -10.52
CA ASP A 163 -25.62 -14.24 -10.42
C ASP A 163 -25.29 -14.97 -11.74
N GLY A 164 -24.14 -14.65 -12.33
CA GLY A 164 -23.70 -15.20 -13.60
C GLY A 164 -24.29 -14.51 -14.85
N GLU A 165 -25.14 -13.49 -14.68
CA GLU A 165 -25.64 -12.69 -15.82
C GLU A 165 -24.48 -11.88 -16.42
N SER A 166 -24.35 -11.95 -17.75
CA SER A 166 -23.38 -11.12 -18.49
C SER A 166 -23.84 -9.67 -18.49
N THR A 167 -23.01 -8.77 -17.99
CA THR A 167 -23.30 -7.34 -17.88
C THR A 167 -22.08 -6.51 -18.26
N TRP A 168 -22.32 -5.26 -18.61
CA TRP A 168 -21.26 -4.26 -18.78
C TRP A 168 -21.12 -3.47 -17.47
N PHE A 169 -19.96 -2.93 -17.23
CA PHE A 169 -19.72 -2.04 -16.09
C PHE A 169 -19.53 -0.61 -16.59
N ASP A 170 -20.41 0.29 -16.19
CA ASP A 170 -20.29 1.72 -16.46
C ASP A 170 -19.35 2.36 -15.45
N LEU A 171 -18.17 2.82 -15.92
CA LEU A 171 -17.16 3.45 -15.07
C LEU A 171 -17.59 4.83 -14.57
N THR A 172 -18.46 5.52 -15.30
CA THR A 172 -18.95 6.86 -14.95
C THR A 172 -19.97 6.78 -13.83
N GLU A 173 -20.94 5.86 -13.97
CA GLU A 173 -22.00 5.65 -12.97
C GLU A 173 -21.60 4.67 -11.85
N GLY A 174 -20.43 4.03 -11.97
CA GLY A 174 -19.84 3.15 -10.96
C GLY A 174 -20.64 1.87 -10.71
N GLY A 175 -21.21 1.25 -11.76
CA GLY A 175 -21.98 0.04 -11.58
C GLY A 175 -22.35 -0.71 -12.86
N PRO A 176 -22.99 -1.90 -12.74
CA PRO A 176 -23.35 -2.73 -13.87
C PRO A 176 -24.54 -2.15 -14.64
N VAL A 177 -24.53 -2.42 -15.94
CA VAL A 177 -25.62 -2.08 -16.88
C VAL A 177 -26.23 -3.37 -17.38
N SER A 178 -27.56 -3.49 -17.25
CA SER A 178 -28.27 -4.65 -17.74
C SER A 178 -28.27 -4.70 -19.27
N TYR A 179 -28.43 -5.89 -19.83
CA TYR A 179 -28.44 -6.13 -21.28
C TYR A 179 -29.50 -5.31 -22.07
N THR A 180 -30.49 -4.75 -21.39
CA THR A 180 -31.56 -3.94 -22.00
C THR A 180 -31.20 -2.47 -22.20
N HIS A 181 -30.03 -2.07 -21.87
CA HIS A 181 -29.45 -0.70 -22.01
C HIS A 181 -28.09 -0.76 -22.74
#